data_44a6b378872a66f00e170a3d2732fbdf
#
_entry.id   44a6b378872a66f00e170a3d2732fbdf
#
_cell.length_a   1.000
_cell.length_b   1.000
_cell.length_c   1.000
_cell.angle_alpha   90.00
_cell.angle_beta   90.00
_cell.angle_gamma   90.00
#
_symmetry.space_group_name_H-M   'P 1'
#
loop_
_entity.id
_entity.type
_entity.pdbx_description
1 polymer ?
#
loop_
_entity_poly.entity_id
_entity_poly.type
_entity_poly.pdbx_seq_one_letter_code
_entity_poly.pdbx_strand_id
1 'polypeptide(L)' 'MTIRLNQQGYKPTKKERIEHNMENFDRKVGKLLDYYNAGEIGEEQFISEIRVSHGNYKRNQRSIYNSED' A
#
# COMPACT_ATOMS: atom_id res chain seq x y z
N MET A 1 20.68 3.23 -17.70
CA MET A 1 20.49 2.58 -18.55
C MET A 1 20.27 1.21 -18.29
N THR A 2 20.97 0.56 -17.59
CA THR A 2 20.77 -0.78 -17.30
C THR A 2 19.50 -1.10 -16.62
N ILE A 3 19.10 -0.26 -15.75
CA ILE A 3 17.85 -0.41 -15.08
C ILE A 3 16.71 -0.46 -16.02
N ARG A 4 16.83 0.31 -17.07
CA ARG A 4 15.83 0.35 -18.04
C ARG A 4 15.67 -0.95 -18.73
N LEU A 5 16.72 -1.65 -18.99
CA LEU A 5 16.66 -2.96 -19.61
C LEU A 5 15.92 -3.92 -18.72
N ASN A 6 16.23 -3.88 -17.43
CA ASN A 6 15.55 -4.75 -16.51
C ASN A 6 14.07 -4.47 -16.50
N GLN A 7 13.73 -3.21 -16.56
CA GLN A 7 12.34 -2.85 -16.54
C GLN A 7 11.60 -3.33 -17.76
N GLN A 8 12.27 -3.35 -18.89
CA GLN A 8 11.62 -3.78 -20.10
C GLN A 8 11.23 -5.23 -20.05
N GLY A 9 12.06 -6.06 -19.46
CA GLY A 9 11.78 -7.47 -19.43
C GLY A 9 11.15 -7.94 -18.14
N TYR A 10 11.06 -7.06 -17.16
CA TYR A 10 10.63 -7.46 -15.85
C TYR A 10 9.15 -7.18 -15.64
N LYS A 11 8.45 -8.19 -15.18
CA LYS A 11 7.08 -8.01 -14.74
C LYS A 11 6.99 -8.54 -13.33
N PRO A 12 6.49 -7.74 -12.38
CA PRO A 12 6.35 -8.22 -11.01
C PRO A 12 5.42 -9.42 -10.98
N THR A 13 5.79 -10.41 -10.20
CA THR A 13 4.93 -11.55 -10.00
C THR A 13 3.75 -11.13 -9.14
N LYS A 14 2.73 -11.98 -9.11
CA LYS A 14 1.58 -11.72 -8.26
C LYS A 14 2.02 -11.60 -6.80
N LYS A 15 2.92 -12.47 -6.37
CA LYS A 15 3.42 -12.42 -5.01
C LYS A 15 4.09 -11.09 -4.70
N GLU A 16 4.89 -10.59 -5.62
CA GLU A 16 5.55 -9.31 -5.43
C GLU A 16 4.55 -8.16 -5.36
N ARG A 17 3.52 -8.24 -6.18
CA ARG A 17 2.51 -7.19 -6.17
C ARG A 17 1.74 -7.19 -4.85
N ILE A 18 1.47 -8.36 -4.31
CA ILE A 18 0.82 -8.48 -3.01
C ILE A 18 1.71 -7.90 -1.93
N GLU A 19 3.00 -8.21 -1.98
CA GLU A 19 3.94 -7.69 -0.99
C GLU A 19 4.03 -6.17 -1.06
N HIS A 20 4.07 -5.62 -2.27
CA HIS A 20 4.11 -4.18 -2.44
C HIS A 20 2.87 -3.52 -1.88
N ASN A 21 1.72 -4.13 -2.12
CA ASN A 21 0.47 -3.59 -1.62
C ASN A 21 0.46 -3.57 -0.09
N MET A 22 0.96 -4.62 0.53
CA MET A 22 1.05 -4.69 1.97
C MET A 22 2.02 -3.66 2.52
N GLU A 23 3.16 -3.50 1.86
CA GLU A 23 4.15 -2.52 2.30
C GLU A 23 3.60 -1.10 2.20
N ASN A 24 2.88 -0.81 1.14
CA ASN A 24 2.29 0.51 0.99
C ASN A 24 1.29 0.80 2.09
N PHE A 25 0.50 -0.20 2.44
CA PHE A 25 -0.47 -0.05 3.53
C PHE A 25 0.25 0.18 4.86
N ASP A 26 1.27 -0.63 5.13
CA ASP A 26 2.04 -0.49 6.36
C ASP A 26 2.67 0.89 6.47
N ARG A 27 3.23 1.38 5.37
CA ARG A 27 3.86 2.68 5.38
C ARG A 27 2.85 3.78 5.65
N LYS A 28 1.67 3.66 5.06
CA LYS A 28 0.62 4.64 5.29
C LYS A 28 0.17 4.64 6.74
N VAL A 29 -0.01 3.46 7.30
CA VAL A 29 -0.42 3.34 8.70
C VAL A 29 0.65 3.93 9.60
N GLY A 30 1.92 3.68 9.30
CA GLY A 30 3.01 4.23 10.09
C GLY A 30 3.01 5.74 10.09
N LYS A 31 2.78 6.35 8.93
CA LYS A 31 2.71 7.80 8.85
C LYS A 31 1.55 8.35 9.65
N LEU A 32 0.40 7.71 9.55
CA LEU A 32 -0.78 8.16 10.28
C LEU A 32 -0.55 8.07 11.78
N LEU A 33 0.11 7.01 12.19
CA LEU A 33 0.41 6.83 13.61
C LEU A 33 1.34 7.93 14.10
N ASP A 34 2.33 8.29 13.28
CA ASP A 34 3.24 9.39 13.64
C ASP A 34 2.49 10.70 13.78
N TYR A 35 1.59 11.00 12.86
CA TYR A 35 0.81 12.23 12.94
C TYR A 35 -0.08 12.24 14.16
N TYR A 36 -0.68 11.11 14.46
CA TYR A 36 -1.55 11.00 15.62
C TYR A 36 -0.74 11.20 16.91
N ASN A 37 0.40 10.56 17.00
CA ASN A 37 1.25 10.68 18.19
C ASN A 37 1.80 12.09 18.36
N ALA A 38 2.02 12.78 17.25
CA ALA A 38 2.50 14.15 17.30
C ALA A 38 1.38 15.15 17.59
N GLY A 39 0.15 14.69 17.65
CA GLY A 39 -0.97 15.58 17.90
C GLY A 39 -1.43 16.35 16.69
N GLU A 40 -0.99 15.97 15.51
CA GLU A 40 -1.35 16.70 14.30
C GLU A 40 -2.71 16.31 13.76
N ILE A 41 -3.18 15.13 14.10
CA ILE A 41 -4.53 14.71 13.75
C ILE A 41 -5.18 14.13 14.98
N GLY A 42 -6.50 14.24 15.02
CA GLY A 42 -7.26 13.72 16.15
C GLY A 42 -7.61 12.25 15.96
N GLU A 43 -8.22 11.69 16.99
CA GLU A 43 -8.55 10.27 16.98
C GLU A 43 -9.54 9.93 15.88
N GLU A 44 -10.54 10.77 15.68
CA GLU A 44 -11.55 10.50 14.65
C GLU A 44 -10.93 10.51 13.26
N GLN A 45 -10.06 11.48 13.02
CA GLN A 45 -9.39 11.55 11.73
C GLN A 45 -8.47 10.37 11.53
N PHE A 46 -7.76 9.98 12.57
CA PHE A 46 -6.88 8.83 12.51
C PHE A 46 -7.66 7.58 12.13
N ILE A 47 -8.76 7.32 12.80
CA ILE A 47 -9.59 6.15 12.54
C ILE A 47 -10.16 6.19 11.13
N SER A 48 -10.64 7.36 10.71
CA SER A 48 -11.21 7.53 9.38
C SER A 48 -10.17 7.23 8.29
N GLU A 49 -8.97 7.75 8.46
CA GLU A 49 -7.92 7.53 7.48
C GLU A 49 -7.48 6.07 7.44
N ILE A 50 -7.43 5.41 8.58
CA ILE A 50 -7.10 4.00 8.63
C ILE A 50 -8.16 3.19 7.89
N ARG A 51 -9.42 3.52 8.09
CA ARG A 51 -10.50 2.81 7.40
C ARG A 51 -10.41 2.96 5.89
N VAL A 52 -10.13 4.18 5.43
CA VAL A 52 -10.00 4.42 3.99
C VAL A 52 -8.81 3.65 3.45
N SER A 53 -7.69 3.71 4.15
CA SER A 53 -6.48 3.01 3.72
C SER A 53 -6.69 1.50 3.69
N HIS A 54 -7.39 0.98 4.68
CA HIS A 54 -7.67 -0.45 4.74
C HIS A 54 -8.60 -0.87 3.61
N GLY A 55 -9.60 -0.04 3.32
CA GLY A 55 -10.50 -0.31 2.20
C GLY A 55 -9.76 -0.33 0.88
N ASN A 56 -8.86 0.61 0.68
CA ASN A 56 -8.06 0.66 -0.54
C ASN A 56 -7.14 -0.56 -0.61
N TYR A 57 -6.54 -0.94 0.50
CA TYR A 57 -5.68 -2.09 0.55
C TYR A 57 -6.44 -3.35 0.16
N LYS A 58 -7.63 -3.55 0.72
CA LYS A 58 -8.43 -4.73 0.42
C LYS A 58 -8.87 -4.76 -1.04
N ARG A 59 -9.25 -3.60 -1.57
CA ARG A 59 -9.65 -3.52 -2.96
C ARG A 59 -8.50 -3.86 -3.90
N ASN A 60 -7.33 -3.31 -3.61
CA ASN A 60 -6.15 -3.60 -4.41
C ASN A 60 -5.76 -5.06 -4.30
N GLN A 61 -5.87 -5.62 -3.11
CA GLN A 61 -5.54 -7.02 -2.90
C GLN A 61 -6.44 -7.92 -3.72
N ARG A 62 -7.73 -7.62 -3.73
CA ARG A 62 -8.68 -8.40 -4.52
C ARG A 62 -8.36 -8.30 -6.00
N SER A 63 -8.04 -7.09 -6.44
CA SER A 63 -7.69 -6.88 -7.85
C SER A 63 -6.47 -7.69 -8.23
N ILE A 64 -5.48 -7.74 -7.35
CA ILE A 64 -4.26 -8.50 -7.62
C ILE A 64 -4.58 -9.99 -7.67
N TYR A 65 -5.36 -10.48 -6.73
CA TYR A 65 -5.72 -11.90 -6.71
C TYR A 65 -6.49 -12.32 -7.96
N ASN A 66 -7.32 -11.43 -8.47
CA ASN A 66 -8.14 -11.74 -9.64
C ASN A 66 -7.43 -11.48 -10.95
N SER A 67 -6.25 -10.89 -10.92
CA SER A 67 -5.53 -10.62 -12.15
C SER A 67 -4.86 -11.88 -12.65
N GLU A 68 -4.62 -11.91 -13.96
CA GLU A 68 -3.88 -13.01 -14.55
C GLU A 68 -2.44 -12.59 -14.70
N ASP A 69 -1.56 -13.47 -14.39
CA ASP A 69 -0.14 -13.17 -14.52
C ASP A 69 0.42 -13.51 -15.88
#